data_59c6fabc0f2435429a80dd172572049e
#
_entry.id   59c6fabc0f2435429a80dd172572049e
#
_cell.length_a   1.000
_cell.length_b   1.000
_cell.length_c   1.000
_cell.angle_alpha   90.00
_cell.angle_beta   90.00
_cell.angle_gamma   90.00
#
_symmetry.space_group_name_H-M   'P 1'
#
loop_
_entity.id
_entity.type
_entity.pdbx_description
1 polymer ?
#
loop_
_entity_poly.entity_id
_entity_poly.type
_entity_poly.pdbx_seq_one_letter_code
_entity_poly.pdbx_strand_id
1 'polypeptide(L)'
;MAKSAFLYLVPLLLTPMLAGAIRLFGGPERGARVAGISVMLGFSFGWMLIVRPAWMPVDDISRIGHIALGVAVLGLAFDLIGAKRFLFTVGAGGVALVCAWASYTGALVLPAGSGPFGVVALLAVVAFVVLMRLGAVKADGMSALILLSMAAFGIASMARVVDDAAVATSAAVLALAVLGFALPQSIAALPVGSSIILGGGGVLLAITWALAHNHPETRLALLLVPMIFFAEGTAKRVPLPEAQVSKLLYPVLLAILAALPLVLAVLLTYATANIATE
;
A
#
# COMPACT_ATOMS: atom_id res chain seq x y z
N MET A 1 24.12 12.52 5.16
CA MET A 1 23.08 11.66 5.78
C MET A 1 21.94 12.44 6.46
N ALA A 2 22.17 13.47 7.27
CA ALA A 2 21.06 14.18 7.97
C ALA A 2 20.04 14.87 7.06
N LYS A 3 20.43 15.44 5.91
CA LYS A 3 19.50 16.08 4.98
C LYS A 3 18.52 15.13 4.31
N SER A 4 18.90 13.87 4.07
CA SER A 4 18.02 12.87 3.46
C SER A 4 16.96 12.35 4.44
N ALA A 5 17.31 12.16 5.72
CA ALA A 5 16.37 11.70 6.74
C ALA A 5 15.21 12.68 6.94
N PHE A 6 15.47 13.99 6.86
CA PHE A 6 14.44 15.03 7.02
C PHE A 6 13.37 14.97 5.91
N LEU A 7 13.76 14.57 4.68
CA LEU A 7 12.83 14.47 3.57
C LEU A 7 11.75 13.39 3.78
N TYR A 8 12.06 12.33 4.53
CA TYR A 8 11.08 11.30 4.87
C TYR A 8 9.98 11.78 5.82
N LEU A 9 10.19 12.87 6.55
CA LEU A 9 9.14 13.49 7.36
C LEU A 9 8.09 14.22 6.51
N VAL A 10 8.43 14.58 5.26
CA VAL A 10 7.51 15.32 4.38
C VAL A 10 6.20 14.55 4.16
N PRO A 11 6.15 13.30 3.68
CA PRO A 11 4.89 12.58 3.50
C PRO A 11 4.14 12.37 4.82
N LEU A 12 4.87 12.15 5.93
CA LEU A 12 4.27 11.95 7.25
C LEU A 12 3.55 13.21 7.77
N LEU A 13 4.11 14.40 7.55
CA LEU A 13 3.55 15.67 8.02
C LEU A 13 2.59 16.30 7.01
N LEU A 14 2.88 16.20 5.72
CA LEU A 14 2.05 16.77 4.67
C LEU A 14 0.67 16.11 4.59
N THR A 15 0.60 14.79 4.74
CA THR A 15 -0.66 14.06 4.68
C THR A 15 -1.70 14.52 5.71
N PRO A 16 -1.39 14.62 7.02
CA PRO A 16 -2.36 15.10 8.00
C PRO A 16 -2.73 16.58 7.78
N MET A 17 -1.79 17.42 7.34
CA MET A 17 -2.08 18.82 7.00
C MET A 17 -3.08 18.92 5.85
N LEU A 18 -2.86 18.17 4.77
CA LEU A 18 -3.78 18.12 3.64
C LEU A 18 -5.14 17.54 4.03
N ALA A 19 -5.17 16.44 4.83
CA ALA A 19 -6.43 15.87 5.30
C ALA A 19 -7.24 16.88 6.13
N GLY A 20 -6.58 17.62 7.03
CA GLY A 20 -7.17 18.69 7.81
C GLY A 20 -7.70 19.84 6.92
N ALA A 21 -6.89 20.30 5.96
CA ALA A 21 -7.29 21.34 5.02
C ALA A 21 -8.50 20.91 4.18
N ILE A 22 -8.49 19.73 3.59
CA ILE A 22 -9.59 19.19 2.78
C ILE A 22 -10.88 19.11 3.61
N ARG A 23 -10.77 18.67 4.87
CA ARG A 23 -11.94 18.63 5.78
C ARG A 23 -12.47 20.01 6.10
N LEU A 24 -11.59 20.97 6.38
CA LEU A 24 -11.98 22.35 6.70
C LEU A 24 -12.68 23.04 5.53
N PHE A 25 -12.10 22.96 4.32
CA PHE A 25 -12.65 23.63 3.15
C PHE A 25 -13.82 22.86 2.51
N GLY A 26 -13.81 21.52 2.56
CA GLY A 26 -14.88 20.68 2.00
C GLY A 26 -16.05 20.42 2.95
N GLY A 27 -15.95 20.88 4.20
CA GLY A 27 -16.98 20.71 5.22
C GLY A 27 -16.97 19.32 5.89
N PRO A 28 -17.80 19.14 6.96
CA PRO A 28 -17.73 17.96 7.81
C PRO A 28 -18.13 16.66 7.13
N GLU A 29 -19.00 16.69 6.13
CA GLU A 29 -19.44 15.48 5.41
C GLU A 29 -18.65 15.23 4.15
N ARG A 30 -18.65 16.17 3.20
CA ARG A 30 -17.98 15.99 1.90
C ARG A 30 -16.47 16.02 2.05
N GLY A 31 -15.94 17.01 2.78
CA GLY A 31 -14.50 17.12 3.03
C GLY A 31 -13.97 15.91 3.79
N ALA A 32 -14.68 15.41 4.81
CA ALA A 32 -14.27 14.21 5.52
C ALA A 32 -14.24 12.96 4.60
N ARG A 33 -15.24 12.83 3.70
CA ARG A 33 -15.32 11.69 2.77
C ARG A 33 -14.16 11.63 1.80
N VAL A 34 -13.70 12.79 1.29
CA VAL A 34 -12.61 12.87 0.30
C VAL A 34 -11.24 13.13 0.94
N ALA A 35 -11.17 13.31 2.26
CA ALA A 35 -9.90 13.55 2.96
C ALA A 35 -8.85 12.46 2.71
N GLY A 36 -9.27 11.23 2.41
CA GLY A 36 -8.39 10.10 2.09
C GLY A 36 -7.47 10.34 0.90
N ILE A 37 -7.82 11.26 -0.04
CA ILE A 37 -6.94 11.61 -1.17
C ILE A 37 -5.62 12.23 -0.69
N SER A 38 -5.57 12.80 0.52
CA SER A 38 -4.36 13.35 1.10
C SER A 38 -3.21 12.32 1.20
N VAL A 39 -3.53 11.02 1.37
CA VAL A 39 -2.53 9.95 1.36
C VAL A 39 -1.83 9.89 0.01
N MET A 40 -2.61 9.94 -1.08
CA MET A 40 -2.05 9.89 -2.43
C MET A 40 -1.28 11.16 -2.80
N LEU A 41 -1.76 12.32 -2.35
CA LEU A 41 -1.04 13.59 -2.53
C LEU A 41 0.26 13.60 -1.72
N GLY A 42 0.21 13.18 -0.44
CA GLY A 42 1.39 13.06 0.42
C GLY A 42 2.42 12.07 -0.13
N PHE A 43 1.94 10.91 -0.64
CA PHE A 43 2.78 9.95 -1.34
C PHE A 43 3.41 10.57 -2.59
N SER A 44 2.60 11.09 -3.51
CA SER A 44 3.08 11.60 -4.80
C SER A 44 4.09 12.74 -4.62
N PHE A 45 3.81 13.67 -3.71
CA PHE A 45 4.71 14.78 -3.43
C PHE A 45 6.02 14.31 -2.79
N GLY A 46 5.95 13.47 -1.75
CA GLY A 46 7.12 12.91 -1.10
C GLY A 46 7.96 12.07 -2.06
N TRP A 47 7.30 11.25 -2.89
CA TRP A 47 7.95 10.41 -3.89
C TRP A 47 8.66 11.24 -4.98
N MET A 48 8.00 12.26 -5.53
CA MET A 48 8.65 13.18 -6.49
C MET A 48 9.84 13.90 -5.89
N LEU A 49 9.77 14.29 -4.61
CA LEU A 49 10.83 15.02 -3.95
C LEU A 49 12.07 14.17 -3.66
N ILE A 50 11.85 12.89 -3.29
CA ILE A 50 12.90 11.99 -2.80
C ILE A 50 13.43 11.10 -3.93
N VAL A 51 12.55 10.42 -4.65
CA VAL A 51 12.92 9.47 -5.72
C VAL A 51 13.29 10.20 -7.01
N ARG A 52 12.65 11.35 -7.29
CA ARG A 52 12.86 12.16 -8.50
C ARG A 52 12.76 11.33 -9.79
N PRO A 53 11.65 10.61 -10.00
CA PRO A 53 11.49 9.74 -11.15
C PRO A 53 11.50 10.53 -12.47
N ALA A 54 11.82 9.85 -13.56
CA ALA A 54 11.63 10.41 -14.89
C ALA A 54 10.13 10.68 -15.14
N TRP A 55 9.81 11.79 -15.82
CA TRP A 55 8.40 12.09 -16.16
C TRP A 55 7.79 11.08 -17.14
N MET A 56 8.60 10.57 -18.06
CA MET A 56 8.17 9.53 -18.99
C MET A 56 8.23 8.15 -18.31
N PRO A 57 7.26 7.25 -18.55
CA PRO A 57 7.22 5.90 -17.95
C PRO A 57 8.21 4.94 -18.64
N VAL A 58 9.50 5.28 -18.60
CA VAL A 58 10.58 4.54 -19.26
C VAL A 58 11.00 3.32 -18.44
N ASP A 59 10.93 3.43 -17.12
CA ASP A 59 11.33 2.40 -16.17
C ASP A 59 10.18 2.04 -15.20
N ASP A 60 10.33 0.96 -14.46
CA ASP A 60 9.31 0.47 -13.54
C ASP A 60 9.02 1.47 -12.42
N ILE A 61 10.02 2.23 -11.99
CA ILE A 61 9.87 3.26 -10.96
C ILE A 61 8.98 4.41 -11.46
N SER A 62 9.22 4.90 -12.67
CA SER A 62 8.38 5.98 -13.24
C SER A 62 6.95 5.53 -13.53
N ARG A 63 6.73 4.24 -13.85
CA ARG A 63 5.39 3.64 -14.00
C ARG A 63 4.58 3.68 -12.71
N ILE A 64 5.21 3.50 -11.53
CA ILE A 64 4.55 3.61 -10.22
C ILE A 64 3.82 4.95 -10.09
N GLY A 65 4.42 6.05 -10.51
CA GLY A 65 3.80 7.38 -10.47
C GLY A 65 2.56 7.51 -11.34
N HIS A 66 2.58 6.94 -12.55
CA HIS A 66 1.42 6.96 -13.46
C HIS A 66 0.28 6.09 -12.92
N ILE A 67 0.60 4.91 -12.38
CA ILE A 67 -0.37 4.06 -11.70
C ILE A 67 -0.95 4.81 -10.50
N ALA A 68 -0.10 5.44 -9.68
CA ALA A 68 -0.52 6.21 -8.51
C ALA A 68 -1.52 7.32 -8.86
N LEU A 69 -1.26 8.07 -9.94
CA LEU A 69 -2.20 9.09 -10.43
C LEU A 69 -3.54 8.47 -10.86
N GLY A 70 -3.50 7.41 -11.66
CA GLY A 70 -4.71 6.74 -12.15
C GLY A 70 -5.58 6.19 -11.01
N VAL A 71 -4.97 5.48 -10.05
CA VAL A 71 -5.70 4.91 -8.92
C VAL A 71 -6.16 5.98 -7.92
N ALA A 72 -5.42 7.09 -7.79
CA ALA A 72 -5.83 8.23 -6.98
C ALA A 72 -7.09 8.91 -7.54
N VAL A 73 -7.12 9.16 -8.85
CA VAL A 73 -8.28 9.74 -9.54
C VAL A 73 -9.49 8.81 -9.43
N LEU A 74 -9.31 7.52 -9.65
CA LEU A 74 -10.39 6.53 -9.53
C LEU A 74 -10.92 6.46 -8.09
N GLY A 75 -10.04 6.39 -7.11
CA GLY A 75 -10.41 6.35 -5.70
C GLY A 75 -11.16 7.60 -5.27
N LEU A 76 -10.67 8.78 -5.69
CA LEU A 76 -11.34 10.06 -5.44
C LEU A 76 -12.74 10.12 -6.07
N ALA A 77 -12.87 9.69 -7.33
CA ALA A 77 -14.17 9.63 -8.01
C ALA A 77 -15.15 8.75 -7.21
N PHE A 78 -14.70 7.61 -6.71
CA PHE A 78 -15.53 6.71 -5.90
C PHE A 78 -15.93 7.31 -4.55
N ASP A 79 -15.04 8.07 -3.92
CA ASP A 79 -15.36 8.77 -2.67
C ASP A 79 -16.35 9.92 -2.91
N LEU A 80 -16.25 10.63 -4.03
CA LEU A 80 -17.18 11.72 -4.39
C LEU A 80 -18.60 11.21 -4.67
N ILE A 81 -18.72 10.11 -5.45
CA ILE A 81 -20.05 9.53 -5.78
C ILE A 81 -20.60 8.64 -4.67
N GLY A 82 -19.83 8.38 -3.60
CA GLY A 82 -20.24 7.46 -2.54
C GLY A 82 -20.43 6.03 -3.07
N ALA A 83 -19.42 5.52 -3.80
CA ALA A 83 -19.50 4.26 -4.50
C ALA A 83 -19.96 3.10 -3.61
N LYS A 84 -21.03 2.41 -4.03
CA LYS A 84 -21.53 1.20 -3.37
C LYS A 84 -20.56 0.03 -3.56
N ARG A 85 -20.74 -1.04 -2.78
CA ARG A 85 -19.88 -2.23 -2.79
C ARG A 85 -19.64 -2.79 -4.19
N PHE A 86 -20.66 -2.81 -5.06
CA PHE A 86 -20.52 -3.30 -6.43
C PHE A 86 -19.53 -2.46 -7.26
N LEU A 87 -19.68 -1.12 -7.27
CA LEU A 87 -18.76 -0.23 -7.98
C LEU A 87 -17.33 -0.34 -7.43
N PHE A 88 -17.20 -0.45 -6.11
CA PHE A 88 -15.88 -0.68 -5.49
C PHE A 88 -15.25 -2.00 -5.99
N THR A 89 -16.04 -3.08 -6.08
CA THR A 89 -15.55 -4.38 -6.57
C THR A 89 -15.08 -4.28 -8.03
N VAL A 90 -15.86 -3.60 -8.89
CA VAL A 90 -15.47 -3.36 -10.29
C VAL A 90 -14.19 -2.52 -10.37
N GLY A 91 -14.10 -1.46 -9.56
CA GLY A 91 -12.91 -0.62 -9.51
C GLY A 91 -11.67 -1.38 -9.02
N ALA A 92 -11.81 -2.20 -7.99
CA ALA A 92 -10.74 -3.07 -7.49
C ALA A 92 -10.26 -4.05 -8.58
N GLY A 93 -11.21 -4.63 -9.34
CA GLY A 93 -10.89 -5.47 -10.50
C GLY A 93 -10.13 -4.70 -11.58
N GLY A 94 -10.55 -3.49 -11.91
CA GLY A 94 -9.87 -2.61 -12.86
C GLY A 94 -8.44 -2.26 -12.41
N VAL A 95 -8.26 -1.85 -11.16
CA VAL A 95 -6.93 -1.55 -10.58
C VAL A 95 -6.03 -2.80 -10.61
N ALA A 96 -6.57 -3.95 -10.22
CA ALA A 96 -5.85 -5.22 -10.23
C ALA A 96 -5.37 -5.58 -11.65
N LEU A 97 -6.23 -5.43 -12.66
CA LEU A 97 -5.88 -5.68 -14.05
C LEU A 97 -4.82 -4.70 -14.57
N VAL A 98 -4.95 -3.40 -14.26
CA VAL A 98 -3.96 -2.39 -14.68
C VAL A 98 -2.61 -2.66 -14.04
N CYS A 99 -2.56 -2.97 -12.73
CA CYS A 99 -1.33 -3.33 -12.05
C CYS A 99 -0.70 -4.60 -12.64
N ALA A 100 -1.49 -5.64 -12.90
CA ALA A 100 -1.01 -6.88 -13.50
C ALA A 100 -0.52 -6.67 -14.94
N TRP A 101 -1.22 -5.88 -15.74
CA TRP A 101 -0.81 -5.56 -17.11
C TRP A 101 0.50 -4.75 -17.14
N ALA A 102 0.61 -3.72 -16.30
CA ALA A 102 1.82 -2.90 -16.20
C ALA A 102 3.05 -3.74 -15.79
N SER A 103 2.84 -4.75 -14.95
CA SER A 103 3.88 -5.69 -14.53
C SER A 103 4.31 -6.65 -15.64
N TYR A 104 3.36 -7.05 -16.48
CA TYR A 104 3.61 -7.99 -17.58
C TYR A 104 4.45 -7.37 -18.71
N THR A 105 4.22 -6.09 -19.04
CA THR A 105 4.99 -5.39 -20.07
C THR A 105 6.47 -5.25 -19.74
N GLY A 106 6.89 -5.56 -18.51
CA GLY A 106 8.26 -5.63 -18.05
C GLY A 106 8.91 -7.04 -18.05
N ALA A 107 8.32 -8.04 -18.76
CA ALA A 107 8.89 -9.39 -18.92
C ALA A 107 9.06 -10.23 -17.64
N LEU A 108 7.95 -10.55 -16.96
CA LEU A 108 7.95 -11.66 -16.02
C LEU A 108 8.13 -12.98 -16.81
N VAL A 109 9.33 -13.54 -16.75
CA VAL A 109 9.60 -14.86 -17.34
C VAL A 109 8.91 -15.90 -16.46
N LEU A 110 7.93 -16.56 -17.02
CA LEU A 110 7.24 -17.65 -16.37
C LEU A 110 7.78 -19.00 -16.79
N PRO A 111 7.46 -20.06 -15.97
CA PRO A 111 7.73 -21.43 -16.36
C PRO A 111 7.14 -21.74 -17.73
N ALA A 112 7.87 -22.48 -18.53
CA ALA A 112 7.45 -22.93 -19.85
C ALA A 112 6.08 -23.64 -19.76
N GLY A 113 5.07 -23.11 -20.46
CA GLY A 113 3.72 -23.67 -20.51
C GLY A 113 2.58 -22.77 -20.03
N SER A 114 2.85 -21.76 -19.20
CA SER A 114 1.85 -20.73 -18.88
C SER A 114 1.97 -19.59 -19.90
N GLY A 115 1.00 -19.47 -20.78
CA GLY A 115 0.97 -18.31 -21.70
C GLY A 115 0.90 -17.01 -20.94
N PRO A 116 1.26 -15.87 -21.59
CA PRO A 116 1.30 -14.55 -20.95
C PRO A 116 0.00 -14.17 -20.20
N PHE A 117 -1.14 -14.61 -20.72
CA PHE A 117 -2.42 -14.37 -20.10
C PHE A 117 -2.62 -15.05 -18.75
N GLY A 118 -2.06 -16.24 -18.55
CA GLY A 118 -2.17 -16.97 -17.28
C GLY A 118 -1.51 -16.24 -16.11
N VAL A 119 -0.41 -15.56 -16.38
CA VAL A 119 0.31 -14.77 -15.36
C VAL A 119 -0.42 -13.51 -15.02
N VAL A 120 -0.77 -12.72 -16.03
CA VAL A 120 -1.54 -11.49 -15.82
C VAL A 120 -2.81 -11.82 -15.04
N ALA A 121 -3.48 -12.93 -15.38
CA ALA A 121 -4.66 -13.39 -14.66
C ALA A 121 -4.35 -13.72 -13.18
N LEU A 122 -3.28 -14.47 -12.92
CA LEU A 122 -2.88 -14.83 -11.54
C LEU A 122 -2.54 -13.57 -10.73
N LEU A 123 -1.73 -12.68 -11.29
CA LEU A 123 -1.35 -11.43 -10.63
C LEU A 123 -2.58 -10.55 -10.36
N ALA A 124 -3.49 -10.48 -11.34
CA ALA A 124 -4.74 -9.73 -11.19
C ALA A 124 -5.63 -10.33 -10.09
N VAL A 125 -5.72 -11.65 -9.99
CA VAL A 125 -6.48 -12.33 -8.92
C VAL A 125 -5.87 -12.03 -7.55
N VAL A 126 -4.56 -12.14 -7.39
CA VAL A 126 -3.88 -11.83 -6.11
C VAL A 126 -4.10 -10.36 -5.74
N ALA A 127 -3.90 -9.44 -6.68
CA ALA A 127 -4.13 -8.01 -6.48
C ALA A 127 -5.58 -7.71 -6.10
N PHE A 128 -6.54 -8.34 -6.79
CA PHE A 128 -7.96 -8.22 -6.50
C PHE A 128 -8.31 -8.69 -5.09
N VAL A 129 -7.79 -9.86 -4.68
CA VAL A 129 -8.01 -10.40 -3.34
C VAL A 129 -7.47 -9.45 -2.27
N VAL A 130 -6.27 -8.89 -2.46
CA VAL A 130 -5.67 -7.91 -1.55
C VAL A 130 -6.55 -6.67 -1.42
N LEU A 131 -6.98 -6.08 -2.55
CA LEU A 131 -7.82 -4.88 -2.54
C LEU A 131 -9.21 -5.14 -1.92
N MET A 132 -9.81 -6.28 -2.22
CA MET A 132 -11.09 -6.69 -1.63
C MET A 132 -10.96 -6.93 -0.12
N ARG A 133 -9.84 -7.52 0.32
CA ARG A 133 -9.57 -7.74 1.74
C ARG A 133 -9.35 -6.40 2.48
N LEU A 134 -8.57 -5.50 1.93
CA LEU A 134 -8.43 -4.12 2.44
C LEU A 134 -9.78 -3.41 2.50
N GLY A 135 -10.61 -3.55 1.47
CA GLY A 135 -11.96 -2.99 1.44
C GLY A 135 -12.87 -3.57 2.52
N ALA A 136 -12.73 -4.85 2.86
CA ALA A 136 -13.49 -5.49 3.94
C ALA A 136 -13.09 -4.96 5.32
N VAL A 137 -11.79 -4.66 5.52
CA VAL A 137 -11.24 -4.10 6.77
C VAL A 137 -11.54 -2.60 6.91
N LYS A 138 -11.99 -1.94 5.84
CA LYS A 138 -12.29 -0.50 5.79
C LYS A 138 -13.22 -0.02 6.93
N ALA A 139 -14.15 -0.85 7.37
CA ALA A 139 -15.10 -0.51 8.44
C ALA A 139 -14.38 -0.14 9.76
N ASP A 140 -13.25 -0.76 10.03
CA ASP A 140 -12.42 -0.50 11.23
C ASP A 140 -11.31 0.53 10.97
N GLY A 141 -11.48 1.44 10.06
CA GLY A 141 -10.60 2.54 9.62
C GLY A 141 -9.11 2.41 9.97
N MET A 142 -8.77 2.42 11.27
CA MET A 142 -7.40 2.32 11.77
C MET A 142 -6.73 0.99 11.36
N SER A 143 -7.48 -0.12 11.35
CA SER A 143 -6.93 -1.44 10.97
C SER A 143 -6.44 -1.45 9.53
N ALA A 144 -7.20 -0.87 8.60
CA ALA A 144 -6.79 -0.79 7.19
C ALA A 144 -5.52 0.03 7.01
N LEU A 145 -5.37 1.14 7.75
CA LEU A 145 -4.17 1.99 7.71
C LEU A 145 -2.95 1.27 8.28
N ILE A 146 -3.10 0.57 9.40
CA ILE A 146 -2.01 -0.22 10.01
C ILE A 146 -1.55 -1.31 9.04
N LEU A 147 -2.48 -2.11 8.50
CA LEU A 147 -2.12 -3.21 7.60
C LEU A 147 -1.45 -2.69 6.32
N LEU A 148 -1.96 -1.61 5.73
CA LEU A 148 -1.38 -1.02 4.53
C LEU A 148 0.01 -0.44 4.80
N SER A 149 0.20 0.27 5.91
CA SER A 149 1.51 0.82 6.28
C SER A 149 2.52 -0.28 6.61
N MET A 150 2.10 -1.32 7.35
CA MET A 150 2.94 -2.47 7.67
C MET A 150 3.38 -3.22 6.41
N ALA A 151 2.47 -3.47 5.46
CA ALA A 151 2.82 -4.09 4.19
C ALA A 151 3.83 -3.24 3.40
N ALA A 152 3.63 -1.92 3.35
CA ALA A 152 4.57 -1.01 2.68
C ALA A 152 5.95 -0.98 3.37
N PHE A 153 6.02 -0.96 4.70
CA PHE A 153 7.29 -1.08 5.43
C PHE A 153 7.97 -2.43 5.19
N GLY A 154 7.20 -3.51 5.08
CA GLY A 154 7.73 -4.82 4.76
C GLY A 154 8.42 -4.85 3.40
N ILE A 155 7.76 -4.32 2.38
CA ILE A 155 8.34 -4.21 1.04
C ILE A 155 9.58 -3.30 1.06
N ALA A 156 9.54 -2.18 1.81
CA ALA A 156 10.70 -1.31 1.97
C ALA A 156 11.89 -2.05 2.58
N SER A 157 11.64 -2.89 3.60
CA SER A 157 12.67 -3.70 4.26
C SER A 157 13.24 -4.77 3.32
N MET A 158 12.39 -5.49 2.57
CA MET A 158 12.81 -6.49 1.59
C MET A 158 13.67 -5.85 0.49
N ALA A 159 13.22 -4.70 -0.06
CA ALA A 159 13.95 -3.96 -1.08
C ALA A 159 15.31 -3.45 -0.55
N ARG A 160 15.44 -3.15 0.74
CA ARG A 160 16.74 -2.82 1.36
C ARG A 160 17.67 -4.01 1.44
N VAL A 161 17.15 -5.21 1.67
CA VAL A 161 17.97 -6.44 1.72
C VAL A 161 18.61 -6.73 0.36
N VAL A 162 17.92 -6.40 -0.73
CA VAL A 162 18.42 -6.59 -2.12
C VAL A 162 19.00 -5.31 -2.73
N ASP A 163 19.30 -4.29 -1.91
CA ASP A 163 19.90 -3.01 -2.31
C ASP A 163 19.12 -2.19 -3.37
N ASP A 164 17.81 -2.46 -3.55
CA ASP A 164 16.95 -1.61 -4.39
C ASP A 164 16.49 -0.37 -3.61
N ALA A 165 17.33 0.65 -3.63
CA ALA A 165 17.07 1.89 -2.91
C ALA A 165 15.84 2.66 -3.42
N ALA A 166 15.51 2.55 -4.73
CA ALA A 166 14.39 3.27 -5.33
C ALA A 166 13.05 2.67 -4.91
N VAL A 167 12.92 1.35 -4.98
CA VAL A 167 11.74 0.61 -4.51
C VAL A 167 11.59 0.77 -2.99
N ALA A 168 12.68 0.61 -2.22
CA ALA A 168 12.67 0.77 -0.77
C ALA A 168 12.17 2.16 -0.35
N THR A 169 12.66 3.20 -1.03
CA THR A 169 12.24 4.58 -0.78
C THR A 169 10.78 4.80 -1.13
N SER A 170 10.32 4.30 -2.29
CA SER A 170 8.93 4.41 -2.73
C SER A 170 7.97 3.77 -1.73
N ALA A 171 8.30 2.56 -1.25
CA ALA A 171 7.51 1.85 -0.25
C ALA A 171 7.50 2.57 1.11
N ALA A 172 8.65 3.10 1.56
CA ALA A 172 8.75 3.86 2.80
C ALA A 172 7.92 5.15 2.74
N VAL A 173 7.95 5.87 1.62
CA VAL A 173 7.14 7.08 1.40
C VAL A 173 5.64 6.76 1.47
N LEU A 174 5.21 5.65 0.86
CA LEU A 174 3.82 5.19 0.96
C LEU A 174 3.44 4.89 2.40
N ALA A 175 4.27 4.13 3.13
CA ALA A 175 4.03 3.79 4.52
C ALA A 175 3.88 5.04 5.40
N LEU A 176 4.76 6.03 5.23
CA LEU A 176 4.73 7.29 5.98
C LEU A 176 3.52 8.15 5.63
N ALA A 177 3.11 8.20 4.36
CA ALA A 177 1.89 8.90 3.96
C ALA A 177 0.64 8.27 4.59
N VAL A 178 0.54 6.94 4.61
CA VAL A 178 -0.56 6.21 5.26
C VAL A 178 -0.57 6.45 6.76
N LEU A 179 0.60 6.36 7.43
CA LEU A 179 0.73 6.66 8.86
C LEU A 179 0.39 8.12 9.18
N GLY A 180 0.78 9.06 8.30
CA GLY A 180 0.41 10.47 8.44
C GLY A 180 -1.11 10.66 8.47
N PHE A 181 -1.87 9.90 7.69
CA PHE A 181 -3.33 9.94 7.73
C PHE A 181 -3.92 9.30 9.00
N ALA A 182 -3.24 8.34 9.61
CA ALA A 182 -3.69 7.73 10.85
C ALA A 182 -3.80 8.73 12.02
N LEU A 183 -2.97 9.80 12.02
CA LEU A 183 -3.01 10.84 13.03
C LEU A 183 -4.36 11.61 13.07
N PRO A 184 -4.81 12.28 11.99
CA PRO A 184 -6.10 12.94 11.98
C PRO A 184 -7.28 11.98 12.08
N GLN A 185 -7.13 10.74 11.58
CA GLN A 185 -8.16 9.71 11.70
C GLN A 185 -8.41 9.34 13.16
N SER A 186 -7.37 9.24 13.99
CA SER A 186 -7.52 8.92 15.43
C SER A 186 -8.21 10.02 16.23
N ILE A 187 -8.04 11.30 15.82
CA ILE A 187 -8.61 12.47 16.52
C ILE A 187 -10.00 12.80 15.99
N ALA A 188 -10.18 12.76 14.68
CA ALA A 188 -11.35 13.33 14.00
C ALA A 188 -12.26 12.26 13.38
N ALA A 189 -12.01 10.97 13.62
CA ALA A 189 -12.75 9.83 13.08
C ALA A 189 -13.01 9.95 11.56
N LEU A 190 -11.99 10.34 10.79
CA LEU A 190 -12.09 10.47 9.35
C LEU A 190 -12.37 9.10 8.72
N PRO A 191 -13.33 8.97 7.80
CA PRO A 191 -13.59 7.69 7.16
C PRO A 191 -12.44 7.32 6.24
N VAL A 192 -12.06 6.04 6.27
CA VAL A 192 -11.12 5.48 5.28
C VAL A 192 -11.86 5.30 3.96
N GLY A 193 -11.57 6.15 3.00
CA GLY A 193 -12.21 6.19 1.69
C GLY A 193 -11.68 5.17 0.69
N SER A 194 -12.30 5.13 -0.48
CA SER A 194 -11.83 4.32 -1.62
C SER A 194 -10.50 4.85 -2.16
N SER A 195 -10.22 6.14 -2.03
CA SER A 195 -8.94 6.76 -2.39
C SER A 195 -7.76 6.17 -1.61
N ILE A 196 -7.93 5.78 -0.34
CA ILE A 196 -6.89 5.10 0.44
C ILE A 196 -6.77 3.64 0.03
N ILE A 197 -7.89 2.93 -0.10
CA ILE A 197 -7.88 1.49 -0.38
C ILE A 197 -7.42 1.21 -1.81
N LEU A 198 -8.04 1.84 -2.80
CA LEU A 198 -7.66 1.65 -4.21
C LEU A 198 -6.37 2.40 -4.54
N GLY A 199 -6.23 3.64 -4.06
CA GLY A 199 -5.03 4.44 -4.26
C GLY A 199 -3.82 3.82 -3.57
N GLY A 200 -3.82 3.77 -2.25
CA GLY A 200 -2.71 3.22 -1.47
C GLY A 200 -2.46 1.73 -1.75
N GLY A 201 -3.52 0.92 -1.86
CA GLY A 201 -3.41 -0.50 -2.22
C GLY A 201 -2.88 -0.71 -3.64
N GLY A 202 -3.34 0.09 -4.62
CA GLY A 202 -2.86 0.02 -6.01
C GLY A 202 -1.38 0.41 -6.12
N VAL A 203 -0.95 1.46 -5.41
CA VAL A 203 0.47 1.85 -5.34
C VAL A 203 1.30 0.77 -4.66
N LEU A 204 0.81 0.20 -3.55
CA LEU A 204 1.48 -0.92 -2.88
C LEU A 204 1.71 -2.08 -3.84
N LEU A 205 0.70 -2.46 -4.62
CA LEU A 205 0.80 -3.51 -5.64
C LEU A 205 1.82 -3.14 -6.71
N ALA A 206 1.80 -1.92 -7.24
CA ALA A 206 2.76 -1.47 -8.25
C ALA A 206 4.21 -1.55 -7.73
N ILE A 207 4.45 -1.12 -6.48
CA ILE A 207 5.77 -1.22 -5.83
C ILE A 207 6.17 -2.69 -5.63
N THR A 208 5.22 -3.54 -5.20
CA THR A 208 5.46 -4.99 -5.03
C THR A 208 5.88 -5.64 -6.33
N TRP A 209 5.22 -5.29 -7.43
CA TRP A 209 5.57 -5.81 -8.76
C TRP A 209 6.92 -5.30 -9.24
N ALA A 210 7.25 -4.03 -9.03
CA ALA A 210 8.56 -3.49 -9.37
C ALA A 210 9.67 -4.27 -8.65
N LEU A 211 9.50 -4.56 -7.34
CA LEU A 211 10.43 -5.40 -6.60
C LEU A 211 10.54 -6.81 -7.17
N ALA A 212 9.40 -7.47 -7.45
CA ALA A 212 9.37 -8.82 -8.00
C ALA A 212 9.99 -8.92 -9.41
N HIS A 213 9.94 -7.81 -10.17
CA HIS A 213 10.51 -7.73 -11.51
C HIS A 213 12.03 -7.54 -11.44
N ASN A 214 12.48 -6.54 -10.69
CA ASN A 214 13.90 -6.21 -10.55
C ASN A 214 14.68 -7.32 -9.82
N HIS A 215 14.04 -7.99 -8.86
CA HIS A 215 14.65 -8.95 -7.94
C HIS A 215 13.84 -10.25 -7.89
N PRO A 216 14.05 -11.17 -8.88
CA PRO A 216 13.31 -12.43 -8.97
C PRO A 216 13.46 -13.33 -7.74
N GLU A 217 14.57 -13.23 -7.01
CA GLU A 217 14.82 -13.91 -5.73
C GLU A 217 13.84 -13.54 -4.63
N THR A 218 13.21 -12.36 -4.71
CA THR A 218 12.23 -11.90 -3.70
C THR A 218 10.83 -12.48 -3.90
N ARG A 219 10.54 -13.07 -5.05
CA ARG A 219 9.18 -13.49 -5.45
C ARG A 219 8.52 -14.43 -4.44
N LEU A 220 9.29 -15.38 -3.93
CA LEU A 220 8.78 -16.34 -2.95
C LEU A 220 8.41 -15.63 -1.62
N ALA A 221 9.25 -14.71 -1.18
CA ALA A 221 9.00 -13.92 0.03
C ALA A 221 7.79 -12.99 -0.13
N LEU A 222 7.59 -12.43 -1.33
CA LEU A 222 6.44 -11.56 -1.63
C LEU A 222 5.09 -12.27 -1.52
N LEU A 223 5.04 -13.60 -1.63
CA LEU A 223 3.81 -14.38 -1.39
C LEU A 223 3.34 -14.33 0.08
N LEU A 224 4.22 -13.95 1.01
CA LEU A 224 3.85 -13.78 2.41
C LEU A 224 3.20 -12.42 2.69
N VAL A 225 3.44 -11.40 1.85
CA VAL A 225 2.90 -10.05 2.04
C VAL A 225 1.36 -10.01 2.06
N PRO A 226 0.62 -10.69 1.17
CA PRO A 226 -0.83 -10.78 1.24
C PRO A 226 -1.36 -11.34 2.57
N MET A 227 -0.60 -12.18 3.29
CA MET A 227 -1.01 -12.76 4.57
C MET A 227 -1.19 -11.70 5.66
N ILE A 228 -0.50 -10.56 5.56
CA ILE A 228 -0.63 -9.40 6.46
C ILE A 228 -2.09 -8.95 6.56
N PHE A 229 -2.80 -8.93 5.43
CA PHE A 229 -4.19 -8.47 5.36
C PHE A 229 -5.21 -9.43 6.00
N PHE A 230 -4.78 -10.61 6.42
CA PHE A 230 -5.59 -11.56 7.17
C PHE A 230 -5.35 -11.51 8.68
N ALA A 231 -4.36 -10.74 9.14
CA ALA A 231 -4.03 -10.60 10.57
C ALA A 231 -5.22 -10.08 11.40
N GLU A 232 -6.08 -9.22 10.81
CA GLU A 232 -7.29 -8.71 11.47
C GLU A 232 -8.25 -9.83 11.90
N GLY A 233 -8.45 -10.86 11.05
CA GLY A 233 -9.30 -11.99 11.38
C GLY A 233 -8.79 -12.77 12.59
N THR A 234 -7.47 -12.83 12.77
CA THR A 234 -6.82 -13.45 13.93
C THR A 234 -6.92 -12.53 15.16
N ALA A 235 -6.65 -11.23 14.98
CA ALA A 235 -6.73 -10.25 16.05
C ALA A 235 -8.13 -10.20 16.71
N LYS A 236 -9.20 -10.29 15.92
CA LYS A 236 -10.59 -10.32 16.41
C LYS A 236 -10.94 -11.55 17.24
N ARG A 237 -10.16 -12.62 17.16
CA ARG A 237 -10.37 -13.84 17.96
C ARG A 237 -9.68 -13.83 19.31
N VAL A 238 -8.78 -12.88 19.52
CA VAL A 238 -8.07 -12.74 20.80
C VAL A 238 -8.99 -12.01 21.79
N PRO A 239 -9.32 -12.61 22.94
CA PRO A 239 -10.12 -11.95 23.95
C PRO A 239 -9.31 -10.79 24.56
N LEU A 240 -9.78 -9.57 24.36
CA LEU A 240 -9.17 -8.37 24.94
C LEU A 240 -9.94 -7.99 26.20
N PRO A 241 -9.26 -7.49 27.25
CA PRO A 241 -9.91 -6.98 28.46
C PRO A 241 -10.74 -5.73 28.14
N GLU A 242 -11.37 -5.16 29.15
CA GLU A 242 -12.34 -4.05 29.13
C GLU A 242 -12.21 -3.04 27.96
N ALA A 243 -13.36 -2.48 27.52
CA ALA A 243 -13.52 -1.71 26.29
C ALA A 243 -12.59 -0.48 26.10
N GLN A 244 -12.08 0.12 27.18
CA GLN A 244 -11.13 1.24 27.08
C GLN A 244 -9.71 0.77 26.78
N VAL A 245 -9.28 -0.28 27.43
CA VAL A 245 -7.94 -0.90 27.22
C VAL A 245 -7.86 -1.57 25.85
N SER A 246 -8.96 -2.19 25.40
CA SER A 246 -9.04 -2.85 24.10
C SER A 246 -8.83 -1.87 22.93
N LYS A 247 -9.29 -0.61 23.03
CA LYS A 247 -9.09 0.41 21.97
C LYS A 247 -7.60 0.76 21.75
N LEU A 248 -6.79 0.69 22.79
CA LEU A 248 -5.35 0.93 22.71
C LEU A 248 -4.56 -0.33 22.36
N LEU A 249 -4.97 -1.48 22.91
CA LEU A 249 -4.27 -2.76 22.69
C LEU A 249 -4.55 -3.36 21.31
N TYR A 250 -5.75 -3.16 20.76
CA TYR A 250 -6.11 -3.77 19.48
C TYR A 250 -5.21 -3.33 18.31
N PRO A 251 -4.89 -2.05 18.10
CA PRO A 251 -3.94 -1.61 17.08
C PRO A 251 -2.54 -2.23 17.24
N VAL A 252 -2.08 -2.34 18.50
CA VAL A 252 -0.76 -2.92 18.82
C VAL A 252 -0.76 -4.42 18.53
N LEU A 253 -1.79 -5.14 18.97
CA LEU A 253 -1.96 -6.56 18.70
C LEU A 253 -2.02 -6.83 17.19
N LEU A 254 -2.77 -6.02 16.46
CA LEU A 254 -2.88 -6.12 15.00
C LEU A 254 -1.52 -5.91 14.33
N ALA A 255 -0.77 -4.90 14.77
CA ALA A 255 0.58 -4.63 14.25
C ALA A 255 1.54 -5.79 14.53
N ILE A 256 1.51 -6.38 15.74
CA ILE A 256 2.33 -7.55 16.11
C ILE A 256 1.97 -8.75 15.21
N LEU A 257 0.68 -9.05 15.05
CA LEU A 257 0.24 -10.17 14.20
C LEU A 257 0.58 -9.95 12.73
N ALA A 258 0.49 -8.71 12.24
CA ALA A 258 0.89 -8.35 10.88
C ALA A 258 2.41 -8.40 10.68
N ALA A 259 3.20 -8.17 11.75
CA ALA A 259 4.65 -8.25 11.69
C ALA A 259 5.18 -9.68 11.50
N LEU A 260 4.45 -10.71 11.93
CA LEU A 260 4.90 -12.11 11.80
C LEU A 260 5.17 -12.54 10.35
N PRO A 261 4.20 -12.47 9.42
CA PRO A 261 4.45 -12.80 8.02
C PRO A 261 5.48 -11.87 7.38
N LEU A 262 5.57 -10.63 7.84
CA LEU A 262 6.52 -9.64 7.34
C LEU A 262 7.95 -9.99 7.72
N VAL A 263 8.21 -10.33 8.98
CA VAL A 263 9.54 -10.76 9.45
C VAL A 263 9.97 -12.02 8.69
N LEU A 264 9.07 -12.98 8.50
CA LEU A 264 9.34 -14.18 7.70
C LEU A 264 9.67 -13.83 6.24
N ALA A 265 8.97 -12.88 5.63
CA ALA A 265 9.25 -12.42 4.28
C ALA A 265 10.65 -11.79 4.16
N VAL A 266 11.01 -10.93 5.11
CA VAL A 266 12.36 -10.30 5.13
C VAL A 266 13.45 -11.33 5.34
N LEU A 267 13.27 -12.28 6.27
CA LEU A 267 14.24 -13.35 6.50
C LEU A 267 14.40 -14.27 5.28
N LEU A 268 13.29 -14.59 4.61
CA LEU A 268 13.32 -15.39 3.39
C LEU A 268 14.02 -14.64 2.25
N THR A 269 13.79 -13.34 2.10
CA THR A 269 14.50 -12.49 1.14
C THR A 269 16.00 -12.49 1.41
N TYR A 270 16.42 -12.37 2.67
CA TYR A 270 17.82 -12.41 3.05
C TYR A 270 18.46 -13.76 2.72
N ALA A 271 17.75 -14.86 3.02
CA ALA A 271 18.25 -16.20 2.70
C ALA A 271 18.40 -16.44 1.19
N THR A 272 17.39 -16.02 0.39
CA THR A 272 17.42 -16.22 -1.07
C THR A 272 18.43 -15.30 -1.76
N ALA A 273 18.64 -14.08 -1.29
CA ALA A 273 19.63 -13.16 -1.83
C ALA A 273 21.07 -13.69 -1.65
N ASN A 274 21.38 -14.27 -0.47
CA ASN A 274 22.71 -14.85 -0.22
C ASN A 274 22.98 -16.07 -1.09
N ILE A 275 22.00 -16.92 -1.37
CA ILE A 275 22.16 -18.08 -2.26
C ILE A 275 22.42 -17.65 -3.72
N ALA A 276 21.84 -16.54 -4.15
CA ALA A 276 22.00 -16.02 -5.51
C ALA A 276 23.39 -15.38 -5.75
N THR A 277 24.15 -15.08 -4.70
CA THR A 277 25.50 -14.48 -4.77
C THR A 277 26.63 -15.51 -4.70
N GLU A 278 26.35 -16.75 -4.35
CA GLU A 278 27.26 -17.91 -4.41
C GLU A 278 27.19 -18.61 -5.78
#